data_bc95a542085d5e4c3aebec3bc4f28abd
#
_entry.id   bc95a542085d5e4c3aebec3bc4f28abd
#
_cell.length_a   1.000
_cell.length_b   1.000
_cell.length_c   1.000
_cell.angle_alpha   90.00
_cell.angle_beta   90.00
_cell.angle_gamma   90.00
#
_symmetry.space_group_name_H-M   'P 1'
#
loop_
_entity.id
_entity.type
_entity.pdbx_description
1 polymer ?
#
loop_
_entity_poly.entity_id
_entity_poly.type
_entity_poly.pdbx_seq_one_letter_code
_entity_poly.pdbx_strand_id
1 'polypeptide(L)'
;LFLHLSQIGNFCGVLLISQELPQFDGAFTTEHPGATASGYRMLAAAGARMINGTLYRPAFPCTDEQPLGMMIDPATGKRFVNESADRVAIFHAASKVLASNGRRMPLSILDGDAYELVENKHRMEKNAGAGYVTKHDSLEDLAEHYKIPLDALKATIEEYNAMAEKGEDTAFKADSAKTKNNKVDKPPYYAVMVKPNLTYSLAGALITPKAEVVSVLDDAPIPGLYAAGEATSGVHGAMRLGGCAILDCCVFGMLAGRNVMAKKV
;
A
#
# COMPACT_ATOMS: atom_id res chain seq x y z
N LEU A 1 -30.75 17.50 -1.73
CA LEU A 1 -29.76 17.62 -0.66
C LEU A 1 -28.38 17.41 -1.28
N PHE A 2 -27.57 18.47 -1.37
CA PHE A 2 -26.22 18.40 -1.88
C PHE A 2 -25.30 17.96 -0.74
N LEU A 3 -24.93 16.69 -0.65
CA LEU A 3 -23.84 16.27 0.21
C LEU A 3 -22.53 16.38 -0.59
N HIS A 4 -21.81 17.48 -0.37
CA HIS A 4 -20.46 17.64 -0.89
C HIS A 4 -19.51 16.81 -0.01
N LEU A 5 -19.26 15.57 -0.42
CA LEU A 5 -18.42 14.61 0.30
C LEU A 5 -16.98 14.56 -0.24
N SER A 6 -16.44 15.71 -0.65
CA SER A 6 -15.15 15.78 -1.35
C SER A 6 -13.91 15.52 -0.50
N GLN A 7 -14.02 15.27 0.80
CA GLN A 7 -12.85 15.02 1.67
C GLN A 7 -13.10 14.08 2.86
N ILE A 8 -14.12 13.26 2.80
CA ILE A 8 -14.38 12.32 3.88
C ILE A 8 -13.81 10.98 3.44
N GLY A 9 -12.53 10.80 3.68
CA GLY A 9 -11.82 9.53 3.44
C GLY A 9 -12.59 8.37 4.08
N ASN A 10 -12.77 7.30 3.32
CA ASN A 10 -13.81 6.34 3.62
C ASN A 10 -13.41 5.25 4.60
N PHE A 11 -12.17 4.77 4.60
CA PHE A 11 -11.94 3.44 5.14
C PHE A 11 -10.94 3.36 6.29
N CYS A 12 -10.13 4.35 6.50
CA CYS A 12 -9.07 4.28 7.51
C CYS A 12 -9.49 4.69 8.92
N GLY A 13 -10.78 4.86 9.16
CA GLY A 13 -11.28 4.84 10.54
C GLY A 13 -11.01 3.48 11.15
N VAL A 14 -10.22 3.42 12.22
CA VAL A 14 -9.84 2.19 12.94
C VAL A 14 -11.02 1.25 13.13
N LEU A 15 -12.21 1.78 13.39
CA LEU A 15 -13.44 1.01 13.58
C LEU A 15 -13.90 0.25 12.33
N LEU A 16 -13.75 0.81 11.13
CA LEU A 16 -14.20 0.15 9.91
C LEU A 16 -13.20 -0.92 9.46
N ILE A 17 -11.90 -0.68 9.64
CA ILE A 17 -10.86 -1.69 9.40
C ILE A 17 -11.09 -2.89 10.32
N SER A 18 -11.32 -2.66 11.62
CA SER A 18 -11.58 -3.74 12.58
C SER A 18 -12.84 -4.54 12.26
N GLN A 19 -13.87 -3.92 11.66
CA GLN A 19 -15.11 -4.59 11.26
C GLN A 19 -15.00 -5.34 9.93
N GLU A 20 -14.49 -4.69 8.89
CA GLU A 20 -14.48 -5.24 7.52
C GLU A 20 -13.20 -6.03 7.20
N LEU A 21 -12.09 -5.68 7.86
CA LEU A 21 -10.77 -6.26 7.65
C LEU A 21 -10.07 -6.58 8.98
N PRO A 22 -10.66 -7.42 9.84
CA PRO A 22 -10.15 -7.68 11.19
C PRO A 22 -8.72 -8.21 11.20
N GLN A 23 -8.27 -8.87 10.13
CA GLN A 23 -6.89 -9.32 9.97
C GLN A 23 -5.87 -8.17 9.89
N PHE A 24 -6.30 -6.93 9.67
CA PHE A 24 -5.46 -5.73 9.61
C PHE A 24 -5.70 -4.77 10.78
N ASP A 25 -6.34 -5.24 11.83
CA ASP A 25 -6.50 -4.42 13.04
C ASP A 25 -5.14 -3.96 13.56
N GLY A 26 -5.01 -2.67 13.85
CA GLY A 26 -3.73 -2.05 14.17
C GLY A 26 -2.75 -1.88 13.01
N ALA A 27 -3.17 -2.09 11.75
CA ALA A 27 -2.34 -1.79 10.59
C ALA A 27 -1.99 -0.29 10.51
N PHE A 28 -0.82 -0.01 9.91
CA PHE A 28 -0.42 1.36 9.65
C PHE A 28 -1.28 1.98 8.53
N THR A 29 -1.47 3.29 8.59
CA THR A 29 -2.17 4.03 7.55
C THR A 29 -1.43 5.31 7.19
N THR A 30 -1.55 5.74 5.94
CA THR A 30 -1.10 7.05 5.47
C THR A 30 -2.26 8.02 5.29
N GLU A 31 -3.48 7.60 5.62
CA GLU A 31 -4.66 8.44 5.52
C GLU A 31 -4.63 9.59 6.55
N HIS A 32 -5.31 10.69 6.20
CA HIS A 32 -5.48 11.82 7.11
C HIS A 32 -6.30 11.40 8.34
N PRO A 33 -5.99 11.88 9.56
CA PRO A 33 -6.77 11.55 10.77
C PRO A 33 -8.25 11.87 10.69
N GLY A 34 -8.67 12.78 9.79
CA GLY A 34 -10.06 13.07 9.48
C GLY A 34 -10.78 12.04 8.61
N ALA A 35 -10.06 11.02 8.10
CA ALA A 35 -10.65 9.91 7.36
C ALA A 35 -11.32 8.92 8.32
N THR A 36 -12.52 9.27 8.80
CA THR A 36 -13.25 8.57 9.87
C THR A 36 -14.35 7.66 9.36
N ALA A 37 -14.42 7.39 8.05
CA ALA A 37 -15.50 6.66 7.38
C ALA A 37 -16.89 7.28 7.56
N SER A 38 -16.99 8.58 7.90
CA SER A 38 -18.29 9.24 8.09
C SER A 38 -19.10 9.29 6.79
N GLY A 39 -18.47 9.55 5.64
CA GLY A 39 -19.14 9.51 4.35
C GLY A 39 -19.70 8.16 4.00
N TYR A 40 -18.93 7.09 4.25
CA TYR A 40 -19.37 5.71 4.08
C TYR A 40 -20.66 5.44 4.91
N ARG A 41 -20.62 5.77 6.21
CA ARG A 41 -21.77 5.58 7.11
C ARG A 41 -23.00 6.41 6.70
N MET A 42 -22.78 7.65 6.25
CA MET A 42 -23.88 8.52 5.78
C MET A 42 -24.54 7.96 4.52
N LEU A 43 -23.75 7.48 3.55
CA LEU A 43 -24.26 6.85 2.33
C LEU A 43 -25.00 5.57 2.63
N ALA A 44 -24.44 4.70 3.49
CA ALA A 44 -25.10 3.48 3.92
C ALA A 44 -26.44 3.78 4.63
N ALA A 45 -26.48 4.76 5.54
CA ALA A 45 -27.70 5.19 6.23
C ALA A 45 -28.75 5.78 5.27
N ALA A 46 -28.32 6.36 4.15
CA ALA A 46 -29.21 6.86 3.10
C ALA A 46 -29.74 5.75 2.16
N GLY A 47 -29.40 4.48 2.42
CA GLY A 47 -29.84 3.33 1.62
C GLY A 47 -28.99 3.09 0.37
N ALA A 48 -27.76 3.60 0.33
CA ALA A 48 -26.83 3.33 -0.77
C ALA A 48 -26.40 1.85 -0.81
N ARG A 49 -26.27 1.30 -2.02
CA ARG A 49 -25.61 0.02 -2.23
C ARG A 49 -24.10 0.18 -2.02
N MET A 50 -23.62 -0.29 -0.88
CA MET A 50 -22.20 -0.31 -0.56
C MET A 50 -21.53 -1.55 -1.15
N ILE A 51 -20.40 -1.39 -1.82
CA ILE A 51 -19.66 -2.47 -2.45
C ILE A 51 -18.18 -2.43 -2.11
N ASN A 52 -17.47 -3.55 -2.37
CA ASN A 52 -16.02 -3.69 -2.24
C ASN A 52 -15.47 -3.45 -0.82
N GLY A 53 -16.23 -3.76 0.23
CA GLY A 53 -15.85 -3.54 1.63
C GLY A 53 -14.51 -4.16 2.03
N THR A 54 -14.07 -5.21 1.33
CA THR A 54 -12.81 -5.91 1.60
C THR A 54 -11.66 -5.49 0.70
N LEU A 55 -11.88 -4.54 -0.23
CA LEU A 55 -10.84 -4.09 -1.14
C LEU A 55 -10.15 -2.82 -0.62
N TYR A 56 -8.84 -2.81 -0.66
CA TYR A 56 -7.99 -1.72 -0.18
C TYR A 56 -6.74 -1.59 -1.07
N ARG A 57 -6.09 -0.44 -0.98
CA ARG A 57 -4.83 -0.20 -1.66
C ARG A 57 -3.66 -0.22 -0.65
N PRO A 58 -2.75 -1.18 -0.74
CA PRO A 58 -1.53 -1.17 0.05
C PRO A 58 -0.54 -0.12 -0.47
N ALA A 59 0.26 0.43 0.44
CA ALA A 59 1.36 1.32 0.12
C ALA A 59 2.56 1.08 1.04
N PHE A 60 3.71 1.54 0.59
CA PHE A 60 4.95 1.52 1.35
C PHE A 60 5.64 2.87 1.20
N PRO A 61 6.47 3.31 2.17
CA PRO A 61 7.22 4.57 2.06
C PRO A 61 8.12 4.62 0.82
N CYS A 62 8.75 3.50 0.48
CA CYS A 62 9.70 3.36 -0.63
C CYS A 62 9.22 2.28 -1.61
N THR A 63 8.04 2.46 -2.22
CA THR A 63 7.37 1.43 -3.05
C THR A 63 8.19 0.96 -4.25
N ASP A 64 8.93 1.86 -4.88
CA ASP A 64 9.62 1.57 -6.14
C ASP A 64 11.06 1.11 -5.88
N GLU A 65 11.61 1.41 -4.70
CA GLU A 65 12.96 1.08 -4.30
C GLU A 65 13.07 -0.30 -3.61
N GLN A 66 12.01 -0.70 -2.91
CA GLN A 66 12.01 -1.97 -2.16
C GLN A 66 12.33 -3.21 -3.01
N PRO A 67 11.80 -3.35 -4.25
CA PRO A 67 12.11 -4.50 -5.08
C PRO A 67 13.56 -4.56 -5.59
N LEU A 68 14.34 -3.47 -5.41
CA LEU A 68 15.77 -3.45 -5.78
C LEU A 68 16.65 -4.18 -4.77
N GLY A 69 16.14 -4.50 -3.59
CA GLY A 69 16.86 -5.14 -2.52
C GLY A 69 16.28 -6.48 -2.11
N MET A 70 16.98 -7.19 -1.24
CA MET A 70 16.55 -8.42 -0.62
C MET A 70 15.68 -8.15 0.60
N MET A 71 14.46 -8.69 0.63
CA MET A 71 13.51 -8.45 1.73
C MET A 71 13.64 -9.47 2.85
N ILE A 72 13.95 -9.00 4.07
CA ILE A 72 14.20 -9.84 5.24
C ILE A 72 13.31 -9.52 6.44
N ASP A 73 13.10 -10.54 7.28
CA ASP A 73 12.63 -10.40 8.64
C ASP A 73 13.83 -10.10 9.57
N PRO A 74 13.89 -8.93 10.22
CA PRO A 74 15.01 -8.59 11.08
C PRO A 74 15.11 -9.45 12.35
N ALA A 75 14.06 -10.18 12.74
CA ALA A 75 14.12 -11.08 13.88
C ALA A 75 14.94 -12.35 13.58
N THR A 76 14.92 -12.80 12.33
CA THR A 76 15.52 -14.05 11.92
C THR A 76 16.70 -13.88 10.96
N GLY A 77 16.86 -12.73 10.33
CA GLY A 77 17.82 -12.46 9.26
C GLY A 77 17.49 -13.19 7.95
N LYS A 78 16.29 -13.75 7.80
CA LYS A 78 15.88 -14.56 6.64
C LYS A 78 14.95 -13.80 5.70
N ARG A 79 15.03 -14.12 4.41
CA ARG A 79 14.03 -13.67 3.41
C ARG A 79 12.64 -14.18 3.78
N PHE A 80 11.62 -13.40 3.46
CA PHE A 80 10.24 -13.75 3.77
C PHE A 80 9.27 -13.66 2.58
N VAL A 81 9.69 -13.15 1.43
CA VAL A 81 8.81 -12.94 0.28
C VAL A 81 9.61 -12.95 -1.03
N ASN A 82 8.89 -13.14 -2.14
CA ASN A 82 9.37 -12.84 -3.48
C ASN A 82 9.38 -11.32 -3.69
N GLU A 83 10.54 -10.72 -3.87
CA GLU A 83 10.72 -9.27 -4.04
C GLU A 83 10.11 -8.73 -5.34
N SER A 84 9.93 -9.61 -6.35
CA SER A 84 9.26 -9.26 -7.62
C SER A 84 7.75 -9.51 -7.61
N ALA A 85 7.18 -9.94 -6.48
CA ALA A 85 5.74 -10.14 -6.33
C ALA A 85 4.97 -8.81 -6.43
N ASP A 86 3.67 -8.92 -6.63
CA ASP A 86 2.81 -7.74 -6.60
C ASP A 86 2.76 -7.11 -5.19
N ARG A 87 2.36 -5.85 -5.15
CA ARG A 87 2.31 -5.05 -3.92
C ARG A 87 1.42 -5.65 -2.84
N VAL A 88 0.33 -6.33 -3.22
CA VAL A 88 -0.61 -6.94 -2.28
C VAL A 88 0.04 -8.14 -1.61
N ALA A 89 0.74 -8.98 -2.37
CA ALA A 89 1.47 -10.14 -1.85
C ALA A 89 2.56 -9.71 -0.87
N ILE A 90 3.36 -8.68 -1.22
CA ILE A 90 4.38 -8.12 -0.32
C ILE A 90 3.73 -7.54 0.95
N PHE A 91 2.59 -6.83 0.82
CA PHE A 91 1.87 -6.28 1.96
C PHE A 91 1.41 -7.37 2.94
N HIS A 92 0.81 -8.45 2.43
CA HIS A 92 0.39 -9.58 3.28
C HIS A 92 1.57 -10.26 3.94
N ALA A 93 2.66 -10.51 3.20
CA ALA A 93 3.86 -11.12 3.75
C ALA A 93 4.49 -10.26 4.86
N ALA A 94 4.65 -8.96 4.62
CA ALA A 94 5.17 -8.00 5.61
C ALA A 94 4.27 -7.89 6.85
N SER A 95 2.95 -7.88 6.66
CA SER A 95 1.98 -7.86 7.78
C SER A 95 2.08 -9.12 8.62
N LYS A 96 2.25 -10.30 7.98
CA LYS A 96 2.44 -11.57 8.67
C LYS A 96 3.73 -11.60 9.49
N VAL A 97 4.83 -11.09 8.91
CA VAL A 97 6.12 -10.95 9.62
C VAL A 97 5.95 -10.07 10.87
N LEU A 98 5.32 -8.89 10.72
CA LEU A 98 5.05 -7.99 11.85
C LEU A 98 4.23 -8.65 12.97
N ALA A 99 3.25 -9.45 12.61
CA ALA A 99 2.42 -10.16 13.60
C ALA A 99 3.20 -11.24 14.38
N SER A 100 4.22 -11.85 13.75
CA SER A 100 4.95 -13.00 14.33
C SER A 100 6.28 -12.63 15.00
N ASN A 101 6.86 -11.45 14.72
CA ASN A 101 8.22 -11.08 15.12
C ASN A 101 8.29 -9.99 16.21
N GLY A 102 7.20 -9.77 16.95
CA GLY A 102 7.14 -8.70 17.96
C GLY A 102 7.03 -7.29 17.36
N ARG A 103 6.43 -7.17 16.15
CA ARG A 103 6.24 -5.92 15.39
C ARG A 103 7.55 -5.23 14.96
N ARG A 104 8.62 -5.99 14.80
CA ARG A 104 9.86 -5.49 14.20
C ARG A 104 9.67 -5.29 12.70
N MET A 105 9.98 -4.08 12.22
CA MET A 105 9.71 -3.69 10.83
C MET A 105 10.55 -4.50 9.85
N PRO A 106 9.94 -5.21 8.88
CA PRO A 106 10.67 -5.88 7.83
C PRO A 106 11.52 -4.89 7.01
N LEU A 107 12.63 -5.35 6.49
CA LEU A 107 13.58 -4.52 5.76
C LEU A 107 13.82 -5.06 4.36
N SER A 108 14.04 -4.16 3.41
CA SER A 108 14.70 -4.45 2.14
C SER A 108 16.13 -3.93 2.20
N ILE A 109 17.09 -4.80 1.97
CA ILE A 109 18.51 -4.45 1.99
C ILE A 109 18.99 -4.26 0.55
N LEU A 110 19.37 -3.04 0.22
CA LEU A 110 20.01 -2.67 -1.03
C LEU A 110 21.52 -2.53 -0.78
N ASP A 111 22.31 -2.94 -1.73
CA ASP A 111 23.73 -2.62 -1.75
C ASP A 111 24.03 -1.33 -2.53
N GLY A 112 25.31 -1.00 -2.69
CA GLY A 112 25.72 0.22 -3.40
C GLY A 112 25.29 0.22 -4.87
N ASP A 113 25.36 -0.92 -5.56
CA ASP A 113 24.95 -1.03 -6.96
C ASP A 113 23.42 -0.89 -7.11
N ALA A 114 22.65 -1.53 -6.24
CA ALA A 114 21.20 -1.38 -6.20
C ALA A 114 20.77 0.07 -5.92
N TYR A 115 21.48 0.76 -5.04
CA TYR A 115 21.21 2.18 -4.76
C TYR A 115 21.42 3.05 -6.00
N GLU A 116 22.43 2.75 -6.85
CA GLU A 116 22.63 3.50 -8.09
C GLU A 116 21.48 3.32 -9.10
N LEU A 117 20.72 2.24 -9.01
CA LEU A 117 19.52 2.00 -9.83
C LEU A 117 18.28 2.77 -9.35
N VAL A 118 18.34 3.41 -8.19
CA VAL A 118 17.21 4.21 -7.67
C VAL A 118 16.95 5.40 -8.56
N GLU A 119 15.77 5.43 -9.18
CA GLU A 119 15.38 6.49 -10.12
C GLU A 119 15.11 7.83 -9.42
N ASN A 120 14.54 7.80 -8.22
CA ASN A 120 14.18 9.02 -7.47
C ASN A 120 15.00 9.14 -6.18
N LYS A 121 16.26 9.54 -6.33
CA LYS A 121 17.19 9.73 -5.18
C LYS A 121 16.69 10.78 -4.20
N HIS A 122 16.02 11.85 -4.66
CA HIS A 122 15.43 12.86 -3.77
C HIS A 122 14.35 12.26 -2.85
N ARG A 123 13.53 11.34 -3.36
CA ARG A 123 12.56 10.61 -2.52
C ARG A 123 13.24 9.72 -1.49
N MET A 124 14.33 9.03 -1.87
CA MET A 124 15.13 8.25 -0.94
C MET A 124 15.73 9.11 0.19
N GLU A 125 16.28 10.28 -0.14
CA GLU A 125 16.79 11.24 0.84
C GLU A 125 15.70 11.73 1.79
N LYS A 126 14.53 12.08 1.24
CA LYS A 126 13.36 12.48 2.05
C LYS A 126 12.93 11.35 2.99
N ASN A 127 12.91 10.11 2.51
CA ASN A 127 12.55 8.94 3.31
C ASN A 127 13.64 8.61 4.35
N ALA A 128 14.91 8.87 4.05
CA ALA A 128 15.99 8.77 5.03
C ALA A 128 15.82 9.81 6.15
N GLY A 129 15.51 11.06 5.81
CA GLY A 129 15.18 12.10 6.79
C GLY A 129 13.95 11.78 7.66
N ALA A 130 13.02 10.98 7.14
CA ALA A 130 11.86 10.47 7.88
C ALA A 130 12.12 9.17 8.65
N GLY A 131 13.34 8.61 8.60
CA GLY A 131 13.74 7.39 9.29
C GLY A 131 13.29 6.09 8.61
N TYR A 132 12.83 6.14 7.37
CA TYR A 132 12.44 4.94 6.61
C TYR A 132 13.60 4.29 5.84
N VAL A 133 14.72 4.98 5.73
CA VAL A 133 15.93 4.49 5.07
C VAL A 133 17.12 4.82 5.93
N THR A 134 18.02 3.86 6.13
CA THR A 134 19.30 4.06 6.82
C THR A 134 20.45 3.56 5.95
N LYS A 135 21.61 4.22 6.06
CA LYS A 135 22.84 3.85 5.36
C LYS A 135 23.82 3.24 6.34
N HIS A 136 24.49 2.18 5.93
CA HIS A 136 25.43 1.41 6.73
C HIS A 136 26.68 1.09 5.92
N ASP A 137 27.85 1.24 6.53
CA ASP A 137 29.14 1.00 5.85
C ASP A 137 29.49 -0.50 5.79
N SER A 138 28.84 -1.32 6.64
CA SER A 138 29.04 -2.76 6.69
C SER A 138 27.75 -3.52 7.04
N LEU A 139 27.74 -4.83 6.82
CA LEU A 139 26.64 -5.71 7.26
C LEU A 139 26.62 -5.85 8.79
N GLU A 140 27.77 -5.75 9.43
CA GLU A 140 27.91 -5.74 10.88
C GLU A 140 27.20 -4.54 11.50
N ASP A 141 27.47 -3.34 10.99
CA ASP A 141 26.80 -2.10 11.42
C ASP A 141 25.29 -2.18 11.21
N LEU A 142 24.83 -2.67 10.03
CA LEU A 142 23.41 -2.86 9.74
C LEU A 142 22.78 -3.86 10.73
N ALA A 143 23.44 -5.00 10.95
CA ALA A 143 22.94 -6.05 11.83
C ALA A 143 22.87 -5.58 13.30
N GLU A 144 23.85 -4.82 13.77
CA GLU A 144 23.85 -4.21 15.10
C GLU A 144 22.72 -3.21 15.26
N HIS A 145 22.57 -2.28 14.29
CA HIS A 145 21.53 -1.24 14.30
C HIS A 145 20.13 -1.81 14.43
N TYR A 146 19.83 -2.83 13.62
CA TYR A 146 18.51 -3.48 13.59
C TYR A 146 18.40 -4.72 14.48
N LYS A 147 19.46 -5.06 15.22
CA LYS A 147 19.55 -6.27 16.09
C LYS A 147 19.24 -7.55 15.33
N ILE A 148 19.76 -7.68 14.11
CA ILE A 148 19.59 -8.86 13.27
C ILE A 148 20.66 -9.89 13.66
N PRO A 149 20.35 -11.20 13.74
CA PRO A 149 21.37 -12.22 13.91
C PRO A 149 22.35 -12.21 12.72
N LEU A 150 23.60 -11.74 12.94
CA LEU A 150 24.56 -11.46 11.88
C LEU A 150 24.88 -12.71 11.04
N ASP A 151 25.10 -13.86 11.68
CA ASP A 151 25.44 -15.11 10.98
C ASP A 151 24.30 -15.57 10.08
N ALA A 152 23.06 -15.43 10.56
CA ALA A 152 21.87 -15.75 9.77
C ALA A 152 21.70 -14.79 8.58
N LEU A 153 21.98 -13.49 8.77
CA LEU A 153 21.94 -12.49 7.71
C LEU A 153 23.00 -12.82 6.63
N LYS A 154 24.24 -13.10 7.03
CA LYS A 154 25.32 -13.45 6.10
C LYS A 154 24.99 -14.72 5.30
N ALA A 155 24.51 -15.78 5.97
CA ALA A 155 24.09 -16.99 5.28
C ALA A 155 22.96 -16.74 4.28
N THR A 156 21.97 -15.90 4.65
CA THR A 156 20.87 -15.54 3.75
C THR A 156 21.35 -14.75 2.53
N ILE A 157 22.32 -13.84 2.70
CA ILE A 157 22.92 -13.08 1.58
C ILE A 157 23.73 -14.01 0.66
N GLU A 158 24.51 -14.94 1.22
CA GLU A 158 25.25 -15.94 0.43
C GLU A 158 24.30 -16.81 -0.42
N GLU A 159 23.22 -17.31 0.17
CA GLU A 159 22.18 -18.05 -0.55
C GLU A 159 21.53 -17.21 -1.65
N TYR A 160 21.17 -15.96 -1.34
CA TYR A 160 20.56 -15.03 -2.29
C TYR A 160 21.50 -14.73 -3.47
N ASN A 161 22.77 -14.43 -3.19
CA ASN A 161 23.77 -14.14 -4.22
C ASN A 161 24.06 -15.37 -5.10
N ALA A 162 24.11 -16.57 -4.51
CA ALA A 162 24.28 -17.81 -5.27
C ALA A 162 23.08 -18.11 -6.19
N MET A 163 21.86 -17.80 -5.78
CA MET A 163 20.67 -17.89 -6.62
C MET A 163 20.70 -16.85 -7.76
N ALA A 164 21.13 -15.62 -7.47
CA ALA A 164 21.31 -14.58 -8.48
C ALA A 164 22.31 -14.95 -9.56
N GLU A 165 23.44 -15.58 -9.19
CA GLU A 165 24.44 -16.09 -10.13
C GLU A 165 23.90 -17.19 -11.04
N LYS A 166 23.04 -18.06 -10.51
CA LYS A 166 22.39 -19.13 -11.29
C LYS A 166 21.24 -18.63 -12.15
N GLY A 167 20.76 -17.40 -11.90
CA GLY A 167 19.58 -16.85 -12.56
C GLY A 167 18.26 -17.52 -12.16
N GLU A 168 18.23 -18.23 -11.03
CA GLU A 168 17.05 -18.96 -10.55
C GLU A 168 16.89 -18.81 -9.03
N ASP A 169 15.77 -18.26 -8.58
CA ASP A 169 15.38 -18.23 -7.17
C ASP A 169 14.52 -19.45 -6.82
N THR A 170 15.15 -20.45 -6.23
CA THR A 170 14.49 -21.70 -5.82
C THR A 170 13.62 -21.54 -4.57
N ALA A 171 13.88 -20.51 -3.74
CA ALA A 171 13.20 -20.29 -2.47
C ALA A 171 11.84 -19.60 -2.63
N PHE A 172 11.81 -18.51 -3.41
CA PHE A 172 10.61 -17.68 -3.58
C PHE A 172 10.19 -17.49 -5.04
N LYS A 173 10.94 -18.03 -5.99
CA LYS A 173 10.70 -17.91 -7.43
C LYS A 173 10.61 -16.45 -7.89
N ALA A 174 11.47 -15.60 -7.34
CA ALA A 174 11.58 -14.21 -7.77
C ALA A 174 12.05 -14.17 -9.24
N ASP A 175 11.40 -13.32 -10.02
CA ASP A 175 11.77 -13.11 -11.42
C ASP A 175 12.98 -12.17 -11.49
N SER A 176 14.15 -12.74 -11.76
CA SER A 176 15.40 -11.99 -11.86
C SER A 176 15.38 -10.90 -12.95
N ALA A 177 14.53 -11.04 -13.97
CA ALA A 177 14.35 -10.01 -14.98
C ALA A 177 13.62 -8.76 -14.45
N LYS A 178 12.87 -8.87 -13.35
CA LYS A 178 12.20 -7.75 -12.70
C LYS A 178 13.03 -7.07 -11.62
N THR A 179 14.05 -7.75 -11.09
CA THR A 179 15.01 -7.16 -10.16
C THR A 179 16.19 -6.61 -10.96
N LYS A 180 16.41 -5.31 -10.90
CA LYS A 180 17.50 -4.65 -11.64
C LYS A 180 18.88 -4.97 -11.06
N ASN A 181 18.95 -5.34 -9.80
CA ASN A 181 20.15 -5.83 -9.13
C ASN A 181 19.87 -7.19 -8.49
N ASN A 182 20.73 -8.13 -8.77
CA ASN A 182 20.57 -9.52 -8.37
C ASN A 182 21.49 -9.94 -7.24
N LYS A 183 22.27 -9.02 -6.66
CA LYS A 183 23.21 -9.33 -5.57
C LYS A 183 23.16 -8.29 -4.46
N VAL A 184 23.63 -8.68 -3.29
CA VAL A 184 23.86 -7.83 -2.13
C VAL A 184 25.29 -8.08 -1.67
N ASP A 185 26.28 -7.43 -2.29
CA ASP A 185 27.70 -7.69 -2.04
C ASP A 185 28.59 -6.44 -1.95
N LYS A 186 28.08 -5.25 -2.31
CA LYS A 186 28.88 -4.04 -2.38
C LYS A 186 28.43 -2.96 -1.39
N PRO A 187 29.25 -2.62 -0.38
CA PRO A 187 28.96 -1.50 0.50
C PRO A 187 28.94 -0.16 -0.29
N PRO A 188 28.27 0.88 0.21
CA PRO A 188 27.47 0.88 1.43
C PRO A 188 26.14 0.16 1.29
N TYR A 189 25.59 -0.34 2.41
CA TYR A 189 24.29 -0.98 2.43
C TYR A 189 23.21 0.00 2.88
N TYR A 190 22.03 -0.13 2.29
CA TYR A 190 20.86 0.68 2.65
C TYR A 190 19.74 -0.23 3.14
N ALA A 191 19.28 -0.01 4.35
CA ALA A 191 18.11 -0.69 4.88
C ALA A 191 16.87 0.18 4.65
N VAL A 192 15.94 -0.32 3.86
CA VAL A 192 14.67 0.33 3.52
C VAL A 192 13.53 -0.37 4.23
N MET A 193 12.78 0.35 5.06
CA MET A 193 11.66 -0.23 5.80
C MET A 193 10.52 -0.66 4.87
N VAL A 194 10.16 -1.94 4.93
CA VAL A 194 8.99 -2.52 4.27
C VAL A 194 7.77 -2.36 5.17
N LYS A 195 7.39 -1.09 5.44
CA LYS A 195 6.27 -0.74 6.32
C LYS A 195 4.95 -0.86 5.58
N PRO A 196 4.12 -1.88 5.87
CA PRO A 196 2.85 -2.04 5.19
C PRO A 196 1.84 -1.00 5.68
N ASN A 197 1.40 -0.11 4.79
CA ASN A 197 0.38 0.89 5.07
C ASN A 197 -0.87 0.61 4.24
N LEU A 198 -2.04 0.90 4.81
CA LEU A 198 -3.28 1.09 4.09
C LEU A 198 -3.38 2.57 3.68
N THR A 199 -3.61 2.85 2.40
CA THR A 199 -3.55 4.22 1.88
C THR A 199 -4.77 4.67 1.08
N TYR A 200 -5.71 3.79 0.82
CA TYR A 200 -6.92 4.09 0.06
C TYR A 200 -7.94 2.98 0.24
N SER A 201 -9.20 3.36 0.46
CA SER A 201 -10.31 2.42 0.41
C SER A 201 -10.84 2.30 -1.02
N LEU A 202 -11.17 1.08 -1.41
CA LEU A 202 -11.93 0.80 -2.63
C LEU A 202 -13.40 0.54 -2.32
N ALA A 203 -13.75 0.48 -1.01
CA ALA A 203 -15.12 0.42 -0.52
C ALA A 203 -15.84 1.74 -0.68
N GLY A 204 -17.10 1.70 -1.01
CA GLY A 204 -17.92 2.91 -1.14
C GLY A 204 -19.27 2.61 -1.77
N ALA A 205 -20.03 3.67 -2.01
CA ALA A 205 -21.32 3.56 -2.68
C ALA A 205 -21.14 3.27 -4.18
N LEU A 206 -21.92 2.34 -4.70
CA LEU A 206 -22.06 2.17 -6.13
C LEU A 206 -22.74 3.40 -6.74
N ILE A 207 -22.16 3.91 -7.83
CA ILE A 207 -22.70 5.06 -8.56
C ILE A 207 -22.97 4.73 -10.03
N THR A 208 -23.91 5.46 -10.63
CA THR A 208 -24.14 5.44 -12.08
C THR A 208 -23.04 6.27 -12.79
N PRO A 209 -22.91 6.14 -14.14
CA PRO A 209 -22.06 7.03 -14.93
C PRO A 209 -22.40 8.52 -14.81
N LYS A 210 -23.54 8.86 -14.20
CA LYS A 210 -23.96 10.23 -13.90
C LYS A 210 -23.64 10.65 -12.46
N ALA A 211 -22.86 9.85 -11.72
CA ALA A 211 -22.54 10.04 -10.29
C ALA A 211 -23.75 9.96 -9.35
N GLU A 212 -24.90 9.41 -9.79
CA GLU A 212 -26.06 9.17 -8.94
C GLU A 212 -25.80 7.94 -8.07
N VAL A 213 -26.10 8.01 -6.78
CA VAL A 213 -25.93 6.89 -5.83
C VAL A 213 -27.02 5.85 -6.09
N VAL A 214 -26.62 4.58 -6.18
CA VAL A 214 -27.52 3.44 -6.42
C VAL A 214 -28.08 2.94 -5.10
N SER A 215 -29.39 2.67 -5.08
CA SER A 215 -30.13 2.13 -3.94
C SER A 215 -29.81 0.65 -3.70
N VAL A 216 -29.73 0.24 -2.44
CA VAL A 216 -29.58 -1.17 -2.05
C VAL A 216 -30.86 -1.98 -2.24
N LEU A 217 -32.01 -1.32 -2.34
CA LEU A 217 -33.32 -1.98 -2.37
C LEU A 217 -33.72 -2.47 -3.78
N ASP A 218 -33.48 -1.63 -4.78
CA ASP A 218 -34.05 -1.83 -6.12
C ASP A 218 -33.05 -1.58 -7.26
N ASP A 219 -31.79 -1.32 -6.94
CA ASP A 219 -30.73 -0.97 -7.89
C ASP A 219 -30.99 0.28 -8.74
N ALA A 220 -32.00 1.08 -8.36
CA ALA A 220 -32.29 2.35 -9.00
C ALA A 220 -31.47 3.50 -8.39
N PRO A 221 -31.25 4.60 -9.13
CA PRO A 221 -30.65 5.78 -8.54
C PRO A 221 -31.52 6.39 -7.43
N ILE A 222 -30.91 6.67 -6.27
CA ILE A 222 -31.59 7.40 -5.19
C ILE A 222 -31.82 8.85 -5.64
N PRO A 223 -33.08 9.33 -5.73
CA PRO A 223 -33.36 10.65 -6.24
C PRO A 223 -32.67 11.77 -5.45
N GLY A 224 -31.89 12.61 -6.15
CA GLY A 224 -31.21 13.76 -5.55
C GLY A 224 -29.95 13.45 -4.73
N LEU A 225 -29.51 12.19 -4.67
CA LEU A 225 -28.29 11.80 -3.98
C LEU A 225 -27.16 11.49 -4.99
N TYR A 226 -26.04 12.20 -4.85
CA TYR A 226 -24.86 12.05 -5.70
C TYR A 226 -23.62 11.86 -4.83
N ALA A 227 -22.65 11.11 -5.35
CA ALA A 227 -21.36 10.91 -4.69
C ALA A 227 -20.23 10.85 -5.71
N ALA A 228 -19.01 11.19 -5.28
CA ALA A 228 -17.81 11.18 -6.11
C ALA A 228 -16.56 10.91 -5.28
N GLY A 229 -15.48 10.45 -5.93
CA GLY A 229 -14.19 10.20 -5.31
C GLY A 229 -14.22 9.00 -4.36
N GLU A 230 -13.37 8.98 -3.35
CA GLU A 230 -13.17 7.83 -2.45
C GLU A 230 -14.44 7.39 -1.69
N ALA A 231 -15.48 8.24 -1.61
CA ALA A 231 -16.79 7.86 -1.08
C ALA A 231 -17.55 6.87 -1.97
N THR A 232 -17.10 6.68 -3.21
CA THR A 232 -17.71 5.81 -4.20
C THR A 232 -16.85 4.59 -4.47
N SER A 233 -17.43 3.58 -5.10
CA SER A 233 -16.76 2.36 -5.46
C SER A 233 -17.12 1.87 -6.87
N GLY A 234 -16.32 0.93 -7.39
CA GLY A 234 -16.51 0.31 -8.69
C GLY A 234 -15.69 0.94 -9.83
N VAL A 235 -15.28 2.20 -9.71
CA VAL A 235 -14.52 2.93 -10.73
C VAL A 235 -13.12 2.34 -10.95
N HIS A 236 -12.47 1.93 -9.88
CA HIS A 236 -11.07 1.48 -9.91
C HIS A 236 -10.90 -0.06 -9.99
N GLY A 237 -11.98 -0.82 -9.99
CA GLY A 237 -11.91 -2.28 -9.90
C GLY A 237 -11.28 -2.74 -8.59
N ALA A 238 -10.44 -3.78 -8.65
CA ALA A 238 -9.81 -4.37 -7.47
C ALA A 238 -8.58 -3.60 -6.95
N MET A 239 -7.99 -2.71 -7.75
CA MET A 239 -6.78 -1.97 -7.38
C MET A 239 -6.73 -0.60 -8.06
N ARG A 240 -6.62 0.47 -7.28
CA ARG A 240 -6.47 1.84 -7.79
C ARG A 240 -5.03 2.10 -8.25
N LEU A 241 -4.87 2.53 -9.49
CA LEU A 241 -3.58 2.98 -10.02
C LEU A 241 -3.13 4.31 -9.41
N GLY A 242 -1.82 4.53 -9.36
CA GLY A 242 -1.24 5.80 -8.88
C GLY A 242 -1.77 6.99 -9.69
N GLY A 243 -2.11 8.09 -9.01
CA GLY A 243 -2.65 9.30 -9.64
C GLY A 243 -4.14 9.29 -9.97
N CYS A 244 -4.77 8.13 -10.17
CA CYS A 244 -6.15 8.04 -10.64
C CYS A 244 -7.20 8.52 -9.63
N ALA A 245 -6.89 8.62 -8.33
CA ALA A 245 -7.84 9.13 -7.33
C ALA A 245 -8.26 10.58 -7.59
N ILE A 246 -7.30 11.44 -7.94
CA ILE A 246 -7.59 12.86 -8.22
C ILE A 246 -8.43 12.98 -9.49
N LEU A 247 -8.11 12.19 -10.52
CA LEU A 247 -8.89 12.16 -11.76
C LEU A 247 -10.34 11.73 -11.50
N ASP A 248 -10.55 10.68 -10.71
CA ASP A 248 -11.86 10.21 -10.28
C ASP A 248 -12.65 11.32 -9.56
N CYS A 249 -12.04 11.96 -8.56
CA CYS A 249 -12.66 13.08 -7.85
C CYS A 249 -13.06 14.22 -8.79
N CYS A 250 -12.20 14.60 -9.74
CA CYS A 250 -12.47 15.68 -10.67
C CYS A 250 -13.61 15.32 -11.65
N VAL A 251 -13.55 14.13 -12.25
CA VAL A 251 -14.53 13.70 -13.25
C VAL A 251 -15.91 13.53 -12.62
N PHE A 252 -16.01 12.68 -11.60
CA PHE A 252 -17.31 12.38 -11.00
C PHE A 252 -17.85 13.53 -10.15
N GLY A 253 -16.98 14.35 -9.53
CA GLY A 253 -17.39 15.58 -8.86
C GLY A 253 -18.01 16.59 -9.81
N MET A 254 -17.42 16.77 -11.00
CA MET A 254 -17.97 17.64 -12.04
C MET A 254 -19.28 17.09 -12.60
N LEU A 255 -19.38 15.77 -12.82
CA LEU A 255 -20.61 15.12 -13.30
C LEU A 255 -21.74 15.25 -12.28
N ALA A 256 -21.46 15.01 -11.00
CA ALA A 256 -22.41 15.18 -9.92
C ALA A 256 -22.94 16.63 -9.88
N GLY A 257 -22.05 17.63 -9.92
CA GLY A 257 -22.41 19.03 -9.93
C GLY A 257 -23.32 19.43 -11.11
N ARG A 258 -22.98 18.98 -12.31
CA ARG A 258 -23.79 19.23 -13.53
C ARG A 258 -25.18 18.60 -13.43
N ASN A 259 -25.24 17.34 -12.98
CA ASN A 259 -26.50 16.58 -12.96
C ASN A 259 -27.45 17.07 -11.86
N VAL A 260 -26.93 17.52 -10.71
CA VAL A 260 -27.75 18.18 -9.69
C VAL A 260 -28.40 19.44 -10.24
N MET A 261 -27.65 20.27 -10.96
CA MET A 261 -28.16 21.55 -11.51
C MET A 261 -29.11 21.32 -12.69
N ALA A 262 -28.99 20.22 -13.43
CA ALA A 262 -29.86 19.90 -14.55
C ALA A 262 -31.25 19.40 -14.15
N LYS A 263 -31.38 18.78 -12.97
CA LYS A 263 -32.69 18.40 -12.41
C LYS A 263 -33.33 19.67 -11.84
N LYS A 264 -34.05 20.44 -12.69
CA LYS A 264 -35.00 21.43 -12.19
C LYS A 264 -36.06 20.70 -11.36
N VAL A 265 -36.18 21.12 -10.11
CA VAL A 265 -37.26 20.70 -9.20
C VAL A 265 -38.60 21.00 -9.83
#